data_38821f1e2a93579ce4f75ece1ae4ca1b
#
_entry.id   38821f1e2a93579ce4f75ece1ae4ca1b
#
_cell.length_a   1.000
_cell.length_b   1.000
_cell.length_c   1.000
_cell.angle_alpha   90.00
_cell.angle_beta   90.00
_cell.angle_gamma   90.00
#
_symmetry.space_group_name_H-M   'P 1'
#
loop_
_entity.id
_entity.type
_entity.pdbx_description
1 polymer ?
#
loop_
_entity_poly.entity_id
_entity_poly.type
_entity_poly.pdbx_seq_one_letter_code
_entity_poly.pdbx_strand_id
1 'polypeptide(L)'
;AFLAEYFQAFRKFFLGVLILVILMGGGSFLTAKLRYQPMYEAYTSFVVGSNRAVGYSYYDNVTAQQLGKTFPYIVTSGVLKDVVARDLQVGAVTSQIEASVMENTNLFTIRVKDSSPDTAYRVLQSVITNYPEVAEYIIGATTLTVVDDSGVPVSPINSQDAVHAGMIGAAAGLAVALLLIFIYVRTRKTIRQAEDVKKLTNAAFLGNLPEAKIKKRSNVKEQTITICNPKVPDSFKEAMQLIRTRTEDGLGKADCPVLLVTSSVPGEGKTTVAVNLAEAFAKKKYRVVLLDGDLRNPSVLKCIGLSERKGRGIIGVLKGQISLDEALTDYRDLSLKILPGVGSTQNPAGLLRSARMKTLIEELKEDADLLIIDTPPCGVLSDASLLGGIADSAVLVVHQGTTK
;
A
#
# COMPACT_ATOMS: atom_id res chain seq x y z
N ALA A 1 0.45 11.94 -12.97
CA ALA A 1 1.20 12.09 -11.72
C ALA A 1 0.57 11.26 -10.59
N PHE A 2 -0.69 11.49 -10.21
CA PHE A 2 -1.37 10.83 -9.08
C PHE A 2 -1.39 9.29 -9.16
N LEU A 3 -1.73 8.72 -10.33
CA LEU A 3 -1.74 7.26 -10.54
C LEU A 3 -0.36 6.62 -10.36
N ALA A 4 0.70 7.31 -10.80
CA ALA A 4 2.07 6.82 -10.66
C ALA A 4 2.52 6.77 -9.18
N GLU A 5 2.16 7.78 -8.39
CA GLU A 5 2.44 7.81 -6.95
C GLU A 5 1.67 6.74 -6.19
N TYR A 6 0.41 6.54 -6.56
CA TYR A 6 -0.42 5.48 -5.99
C TYR A 6 0.18 4.10 -6.26
N PHE A 7 0.64 3.87 -7.49
CA PHE A 7 1.31 2.63 -7.88
C PHE A 7 2.64 2.42 -7.15
N GLN A 8 3.44 3.49 -6.98
CA GLN A 8 4.68 3.43 -6.20
C GLN A 8 4.42 3.13 -4.72
N ALA A 9 3.39 3.77 -4.13
CA ALA A 9 2.99 3.51 -2.76
C ALA A 9 2.47 2.08 -2.59
N PHE A 10 1.64 1.59 -3.53
CA PHE A 10 1.16 0.21 -3.54
C PHE A 10 2.33 -0.78 -3.59
N ARG A 11 3.30 -0.58 -4.49
CA ARG A 11 4.50 -1.43 -4.58
C ARG A 11 5.33 -1.41 -3.29
N LYS A 12 5.44 -0.24 -2.64
CA LYS A 12 6.16 -0.09 -1.36
C LYS A 12 5.49 -0.85 -0.22
N PHE A 13 4.16 -0.80 -0.16
CA PHE A 13 3.37 -1.42 0.91
C PHE A 13 2.74 -2.76 0.52
N PHE A 14 3.13 -3.33 -0.62
CA PHE A 14 2.56 -4.58 -1.16
C PHE A 14 2.51 -5.72 -0.13
N LEU A 15 3.59 -5.91 0.62
CA LEU A 15 3.66 -6.92 1.66
C LEU A 15 2.63 -6.66 2.79
N GLY A 16 2.46 -5.40 3.19
CA GLY A 16 1.45 -5.01 4.18
C GLY A 16 0.02 -5.24 3.70
N VAL A 17 -0.25 -4.94 2.41
CA VAL A 17 -1.54 -5.24 1.77
C VAL A 17 -1.82 -6.73 1.80
N LEU A 18 -0.84 -7.55 1.40
CA LEU A 18 -0.97 -9.00 1.38
C LEU A 18 -1.25 -9.57 2.78
N ILE A 19 -0.53 -9.11 3.79
CA ILE A 19 -0.73 -9.52 5.18
C ILE A 19 -2.16 -9.16 5.64
N LEU A 20 -2.63 -7.95 5.37
CA LEU A 20 -3.96 -7.50 5.77
C LEU A 20 -5.07 -8.32 5.11
N VAL A 21 -4.94 -8.62 3.82
CA VAL A 21 -5.88 -9.47 3.07
C VAL A 21 -5.93 -10.88 3.64
N ILE A 22 -4.77 -11.48 3.95
CA ILE A 22 -4.68 -12.83 4.54
C ILE A 22 -5.28 -12.84 5.95
N LEU A 23 -4.99 -11.85 6.78
CA LEU A 23 -5.51 -11.78 8.15
C LEU A 23 -7.04 -11.61 8.15
N MET A 24 -7.59 -10.72 7.34
CA MET A 24 -9.03 -10.50 7.28
C MET A 24 -9.76 -11.67 6.62
N GLY A 25 -9.23 -12.21 5.52
CA GLY A 25 -9.80 -13.37 4.84
C GLY A 25 -9.72 -14.63 5.68
N GLY A 26 -8.54 -14.93 6.24
CA GLY A 26 -8.32 -16.08 7.11
C GLY A 26 -9.11 -15.97 8.43
N GLY A 27 -9.19 -14.79 9.03
CA GLY A 27 -10.00 -14.53 10.21
C GLY A 27 -11.50 -14.75 9.96
N SER A 28 -12.03 -14.23 8.85
CA SER A 28 -13.43 -14.44 8.45
C SER A 28 -13.72 -15.92 8.14
N PHE A 29 -12.81 -16.59 7.44
CA PHE A 29 -12.92 -18.03 7.17
C PHE A 29 -12.94 -18.84 8.46
N LEU A 30 -12.00 -18.56 9.37
CA LEU A 30 -11.88 -19.29 10.62
C LEU A 30 -13.10 -19.07 11.53
N THR A 31 -13.57 -17.84 11.64
CA THR A 31 -14.77 -17.51 12.44
C THR A 31 -16.02 -18.18 11.86
N ALA A 32 -16.20 -18.17 10.54
CA ALA A 32 -17.30 -18.88 9.89
C ALA A 32 -17.21 -20.38 10.10
N LYS A 33 -16.02 -20.97 10.02
CA LYS A 33 -15.80 -22.40 10.26
C LYS A 33 -16.06 -22.79 11.71
N LEU A 34 -15.59 -22.01 12.68
CA LEU A 34 -15.77 -22.31 14.10
C LEU A 34 -17.21 -22.10 14.58
N ARG A 35 -17.96 -21.20 13.95
CA ARG A 35 -19.37 -20.94 14.27
C ARG A 35 -20.34 -21.83 13.51
N TYR A 36 -19.85 -22.61 12.56
CA TYR A 36 -20.70 -23.50 11.79
C TYR A 36 -21.23 -24.63 12.68
N GLN A 37 -22.54 -24.72 12.77
CA GLN A 37 -23.26 -25.83 13.41
C GLN A 37 -24.06 -26.52 12.31
N PRO A 38 -23.75 -27.80 12.00
CA PRO A 38 -24.53 -28.54 11.04
C PRO A 38 -25.94 -28.75 11.59
N MET A 39 -26.96 -28.59 10.73
CA MET A 39 -28.36 -28.87 11.03
C MET A 39 -28.83 -29.92 10.08
N TYR A 40 -29.45 -30.98 10.66
CA TYR A 40 -30.00 -32.11 9.93
C TYR A 40 -31.52 -32.08 10.01
N GLU A 41 -32.19 -32.41 8.92
CA GLU A 41 -33.63 -32.45 8.84
C GLU A 41 -34.10 -33.87 8.53
N ALA A 42 -34.85 -34.47 9.45
CA ALA A 42 -35.62 -35.68 9.21
C ALA A 42 -37.06 -35.32 8.93
N TYR A 43 -37.69 -35.92 7.95
CA TYR A 43 -39.07 -35.67 7.62
C TYR A 43 -39.84 -36.97 7.36
N THR A 44 -41.13 -36.92 7.62
CA THR A 44 -42.08 -37.98 7.25
C THR A 44 -43.34 -37.33 6.73
N SER A 45 -43.84 -37.87 5.62
CA SER A 45 -45.14 -37.54 5.06
C SER A 45 -46.11 -38.64 5.27
N PHE A 46 -47.29 -38.32 5.71
CA PHE A 46 -48.35 -39.31 6.01
C PHE A 46 -49.75 -38.77 5.69
N VAL A 47 -50.66 -39.72 5.51
CA VAL A 47 -52.09 -39.43 5.34
C VAL A 47 -52.78 -39.70 6.68
N VAL A 48 -53.62 -38.74 7.11
CA VAL A 48 -54.46 -38.88 8.30
C VAL A 48 -55.82 -39.42 7.91
N GLY A 49 -56.18 -40.59 8.42
CA GLY A 49 -57.50 -41.22 8.27
C GLY A 49 -58.32 -41.13 9.52
N SER A 50 -59.65 -41.06 9.44
CA SER A 50 -60.56 -41.20 10.58
C SER A 50 -60.99 -42.65 10.68
N ASN A 51 -60.93 -43.22 11.89
CA ASN A 51 -61.30 -44.60 12.17
C ASN A 51 -62.81 -44.84 12.25
N ARG A 52 -63.63 -43.93 11.75
CA ARG A 52 -65.10 -44.04 11.66
C ARG A 52 -65.52 -44.44 10.24
N ALA A 53 -65.70 -45.74 10.04
CA ALA A 53 -66.61 -46.38 9.09
C ALA A 53 -66.00 -47.50 8.24
N VAL A 54 -66.50 -48.66 8.42
CA VAL A 54 -66.62 -49.70 7.40
C VAL A 54 -67.47 -49.14 6.26
N GLY A 55 -66.83 -48.74 5.15
CA GLY A 55 -67.53 -48.25 3.96
C GLY A 55 -66.76 -47.07 3.33
N TYR A 56 -66.63 -47.09 2.00
CA TYR A 56 -65.97 -46.11 1.17
C TYR A 56 -66.21 -44.68 1.65
N SER A 57 -65.24 -44.09 2.35
CA SER A 57 -65.34 -42.75 2.87
C SER A 57 -64.94 -41.76 1.75
N TYR A 58 -65.93 -41.08 1.18
CA TYR A 58 -65.70 -39.83 0.49
C TYR A 58 -65.08 -38.87 1.51
N TYR A 59 -63.87 -38.43 1.27
CA TYR A 59 -63.22 -37.42 2.09
C TYR A 59 -64.06 -36.14 2.03
N ASP A 60 -64.72 -35.80 3.13
CA ASP A 60 -65.37 -34.52 3.26
C ASP A 60 -64.28 -33.45 3.37
N ASN A 61 -64.23 -32.56 2.37
CA ASN A 61 -63.28 -31.42 2.33
C ASN A 61 -63.29 -30.58 3.61
N VAL A 62 -64.38 -30.58 4.34
CA VAL A 62 -64.53 -29.85 5.62
C VAL A 62 -63.68 -30.54 6.71
N THR A 63 -63.68 -31.85 6.76
CA THR A 63 -62.87 -32.60 7.74
C THR A 63 -61.39 -32.52 7.45
N ALA A 64 -60.97 -32.54 6.18
CA ALA A 64 -59.59 -32.33 5.76
C ALA A 64 -59.08 -30.94 6.07
N GLN A 65 -59.91 -29.92 5.89
CA GLN A 65 -59.58 -28.52 6.22
C GLN A 65 -59.47 -28.30 7.74
N GLN A 66 -60.36 -28.92 8.53
CA GLN A 66 -60.25 -28.85 10.02
C GLN A 66 -59.02 -29.55 10.52
N LEU A 67 -58.72 -30.74 10.05
CA LEU A 67 -57.50 -31.48 10.38
C LEU A 67 -56.28 -30.68 9.95
N GLY A 68 -56.27 -30.05 8.77
CA GLY A 68 -55.19 -29.21 8.29
C GLY A 68 -54.87 -28.03 9.19
N LYS A 69 -55.88 -27.47 9.85
CA LYS A 69 -55.72 -26.33 10.76
C LYS A 69 -55.24 -26.79 12.16
N THR A 70 -55.73 -27.94 12.66
CA THR A 70 -55.44 -28.39 14.02
C THR A 70 -54.13 -29.20 14.12
N PHE A 71 -53.75 -29.91 13.07
CA PHE A 71 -52.58 -30.75 13.01
C PHE A 71 -51.27 -30.03 13.39
N PRO A 72 -50.90 -28.91 12.78
CA PRO A 72 -49.70 -28.17 13.15
C PRO A 72 -49.69 -27.74 14.62
N TYR A 73 -50.84 -27.37 15.15
CA TYR A 73 -50.94 -26.97 16.58
C TYR A 73 -50.68 -28.12 17.52
N ILE A 74 -51.19 -29.30 17.21
CA ILE A 74 -50.99 -30.50 18.06
C ILE A 74 -49.54 -30.92 18.01
N VAL A 75 -48.95 -31.01 16.81
CA VAL A 75 -47.53 -31.41 16.61
C VAL A 75 -46.56 -30.49 17.27
N THR A 76 -46.82 -29.19 17.25
CA THR A 76 -45.94 -28.19 17.90
C THR A 76 -46.31 -27.87 19.34
N SER A 77 -47.35 -28.50 19.88
CA SER A 77 -47.85 -28.26 21.22
C SER A 77 -46.83 -28.65 22.29
N GLY A 78 -46.86 -27.97 23.44
CA GLY A 78 -46.07 -28.31 24.60
C GLY A 78 -46.41 -29.71 25.12
N VAL A 79 -47.71 -30.12 25.05
CA VAL A 79 -48.15 -31.41 25.51
C VAL A 79 -47.48 -32.55 24.74
N LEU A 80 -47.45 -32.49 23.41
CA LEU A 80 -46.78 -33.53 22.61
C LEU A 80 -45.26 -33.50 22.85
N LYS A 81 -44.66 -32.33 22.95
CA LYS A 81 -43.22 -32.19 23.28
C LYS A 81 -42.88 -32.82 24.63
N ASP A 82 -43.73 -32.68 25.65
CA ASP A 82 -43.52 -33.26 26.96
C ASP A 82 -43.69 -34.81 26.92
N VAL A 83 -44.60 -35.33 26.10
CA VAL A 83 -44.76 -36.76 25.85
C VAL A 83 -43.53 -37.31 25.15
N VAL A 84 -43.08 -36.68 24.09
CA VAL A 84 -41.86 -37.06 23.36
C VAL A 84 -40.60 -36.97 24.26
N ALA A 85 -40.50 -35.95 25.11
CA ALA A 85 -39.40 -35.85 26.06
C ALA A 85 -39.36 -37.04 27.06
N ARG A 86 -40.53 -37.45 27.56
CA ARG A 86 -40.65 -38.62 28.44
C ARG A 86 -40.34 -39.93 27.72
N ASP A 87 -40.83 -40.08 26.49
CA ASP A 87 -40.59 -41.29 25.66
C ASP A 87 -39.08 -41.45 25.34
N LEU A 88 -38.42 -40.37 25.02
CA LEU A 88 -36.98 -40.33 24.75
C LEU A 88 -36.09 -40.25 25.99
N GLN A 89 -36.70 -40.15 27.20
CA GLN A 89 -36.01 -39.99 28.48
C GLN A 89 -35.07 -38.81 28.55
N VAL A 90 -35.46 -37.66 27.90
CA VAL A 90 -34.72 -36.40 27.92
C VAL A 90 -35.44 -35.35 28.74
N GLY A 91 -34.71 -34.38 29.28
CA GLY A 91 -35.29 -33.31 30.12
C GLY A 91 -36.25 -32.41 29.35
N ALA A 92 -35.95 -32.16 28.04
CA ALA A 92 -36.78 -31.38 27.12
C ALA A 92 -36.38 -31.66 25.67
N VAL A 93 -37.32 -31.51 24.74
CA VAL A 93 -37.06 -31.60 23.30
C VAL A 93 -36.56 -30.24 22.82
N THR A 94 -35.29 -30.15 22.45
CA THR A 94 -34.64 -28.94 21.92
C THR A 94 -34.74 -28.83 20.41
N SER A 95 -35.06 -29.92 19.71
CA SER A 95 -35.22 -30.00 18.26
C SER A 95 -36.36 -29.10 17.78
N GLN A 96 -36.18 -28.45 16.63
CA GLN A 96 -37.24 -27.69 15.98
C GLN A 96 -38.19 -28.68 15.26
N ILE A 97 -39.48 -28.68 15.70
CA ILE A 97 -40.51 -29.48 15.07
C ILE A 97 -41.40 -28.54 14.25
N GLU A 98 -41.47 -28.79 12.94
CA GLU A 98 -42.31 -28.09 12.01
C GLU A 98 -43.35 -29.04 11.40
N ALA A 99 -44.58 -28.61 11.24
CA ALA A 99 -45.60 -29.36 10.59
C ALA A 99 -46.22 -28.57 9.45
N SER A 100 -46.38 -29.18 8.31
CA SER A 100 -46.98 -28.57 7.13
C SER A 100 -48.08 -29.50 6.56
N VAL A 101 -49.04 -28.88 5.95
CA VAL A 101 -50.19 -29.59 5.33
C VAL A 101 -50.28 -29.15 3.89
N MET A 102 -50.46 -30.07 2.97
CA MET A 102 -50.69 -29.75 1.58
C MET A 102 -52.14 -29.30 1.43
N GLU A 103 -52.37 -28.05 0.97
CA GLU A 103 -53.70 -27.45 0.84
C GLU A 103 -54.66 -28.33 0.03
N ASN A 104 -55.88 -28.48 0.55
CA ASN A 104 -56.95 -29.29 -0.01
C ASN A 104 -56.66 -30.78 -0.14
N THR A 105 -55.73 -31.29 0.67
CA THR A 105 -55.41 -32.70 0.78
C THR A 105 -55.35 -33.13 2.25
N ASN A 106 -55.27 -34.45 2.48
CA ASN A 106 -55.02 -35.04 3.77
C ASN A 106 -53.54 -35.49 3.94
N LEU A 107 -52.64 -34.92 3.12
CA LEU A 107 -51.23 -35.18 3.20
C LEU A 107 -50.54 -34.19 4.15
N PHE A 108 -49.93 -34.73 5.16
CA PHE A 108 -49.27 -34.00 6.22
C PHE A 108 -47.80 -34.34 6.19
N THR A 109 -46.95 -33.37 6.49
CA THR A 109 -45.53 -33.59 6.61
C THR A 109 -45.03 -32.99 7.93
N ILE A 110 -44.36 -33.81 8.71
CA ILE A 110 -43.58 -33.38 9.91
C ILE A 110 -42.11 -33.32 9.53
N ARG A 111 -41.48 -32.25 9.96
CA ARG A 111 -40.03 -32.03 9.81
C ARG A 111 -39.44 -31.75 11.17
N VAL A 112 -38.34 -32.41 11.46
CA VAL A 112 -37.59 -32.24 12.71
C VAL A 112 -36.17 -31.83 12.34
N LYS A 113 -35.76 -30.66 12.82
CA LYS A 113 -34.40 -30.14 12.63
C LYS A 113 -33.62 -30.23 13.93
N ASP A 114 -32.44 -30.80 13.86
CA ASP A 114 -31.54 -30.94 15.01
C ASP A 114 -30.07 -30.87 14.55
N SER A 115 -29.15 -30.65 15.49
CA SER A 115 -27.71 -30.68 15.26
C SER A 115 -27.15 -32.11 15.09
N SER A 116 -27.93 -33.12 15.54
CA SER A 116 -27.60 -34.55 15.42
C SER A 116 -28.59 -35.24 14.48
N PRO A 117 -28.13 -35.96 13.45
CA PRO A 117 -29.01 -36.69 12.55
C PRO A 117 -29.83 -37.76 13.24
N ASP A 118 -29.20 -38.50 14.21
CA ASP A 118 -29.88 -39.53 14.97
C ASP A 118 -30.95 -38.95 15.90
N THR A 119 -30.67 -37.81 16.53
CA THR A 119 -31.63 -37.11 17.38
C THR A 119 -32.83 -36.62 16.57
N ALA A 120 -32.59 -35.99 15.40
CA ALA A 120 -33.65 -35.52 14.53
C ALA A 120 -34.59 -36.65 14.15
N TYR A 121 -34.07 -37.82 13.75
CA TYR A 121 -34.87 -38.97 13.37
C TYR A 121 -35.59 -39.64 14.57
N ARG A 122 -34.91 -39.79 15.71
CA ARG A 122 -35.56 -40.37 16.94
C ARG A 122 -36.70 -39.48 17.45
N VAL A 123 -36.52 -38.16 17.44
CA VAL A 123 -37.58 -37.22 17.81
C VAL A 123 -38.75 -37.31 16.82
N LEU A 124 -38.47 -37.40 15.51
CA LEU A 124 -39.47 -37.57 14.48
C LEU A 124 -40.31 -38.86 14.70
N GLN A 125 -39.64 -39.98 14.94
CA GLN A 125 -40.28 -41.27 15.18
C GLN A 125 -41.13 -41.26 16.47
N SER A 126 -40.63 -40.64 17.53
CA SER A 126 -41.37 -40.46 18.78
C SER A 126 -42.61 -39.56 18.60
N VAL A 127 -42.48 -38.50 17.82
CA VAL A 127 -43.63 -37.61 17.46
C VAL A 127 -44.70 -38.43 16.75
N ILE A 128 -44.33 -39.20 15.73
CA ILE A 128 -45.27 -40.01 14.94
C ILE A 128 -45.96 -41.04 15.82
N THR A 129 -45.23 -41.73 16.67
CA THR A 129 -45.74 -42.79 17.54
C THR A 129 -46.72 -42.24 18.59
N ASN A 130 -46.41 -41.09 19.19
CA ASN A 130 -47.21 -40.55 20.30
C ASN A 130 -48.30 -39.54 19.84
N TYR A 131 -48.27 -39.09 18.55
CA TYR A 131 -49.24 -38.13 18.02
C TYR A 131 -50.69 -38.67 18.13
N PRO A 132 -51.03 -39.96 17.74
CA PRO A 132 -52.40 -40.46 17.80
C PRO A 132 -53.02 -40.35 19.19
N GLU A 133 -52.26 -40.68 20.24
CA GLU A 133 -52.74 -40.63 21.64
C GLU A 133 -53.09 -39.18 22.04
N VAL A 134 -52.22 -38.22 21.71
CA VAL A 134 -52.45 -36.79 22.03
C VAL A 134 -53.60 -36.23 21.18
N ALA A 135 -53.71 -36.63 19.91
CA ALA A 135 -54.72 -36.19 18.99
C ALA A 135 -56.12 -36.71 19.35
N GLU A 136 -56.22 -37.91 19.91
CA GLU A 136 -57.47 -38.54 20.30
C GLU A 136 -58.27 -37.69 21.27
N TYR A 137 -57.61 -37.02 22.20
CA TYR A 137 -58.26 -36.09 23.14
C TYR A 137 -58.83 -34.84 22.50
N ILE A 138 -58.32 -34.43 21.33
CA ILE A 138 -58.66 -33.15 20.71
C ILE A 138 -59.59 -33.37 19.53
N ILE A 139 -59.31 -34.32 18.67
CA ILE A 139 -60.00 -34.52 17.38
C ILE A 139 -60.63 -35.89 17.21
N GLY A 140 -60.46 -36.80 18.20
CA GLY A 140 -60.91 -38.16 18.17
C GLY A 140 -59.91 -39.12 17.55
N ALA A 141 -60.31 -40.44 17.55
CA ALA A 141 -59.43 -41.50 17.07
C ALA A 141 -59.00 -41.29 15.62
N THR A 142 -57.70 -41.15 15.42
CA THR A 142 -57.06 -40.93 14.12
C THR A 142 -56.04 -42.04 13.82
N THR A 143 -55.93 -42.37 12.54
CA THR A 143 -54.91 -43.30 12.03
C THR A 143 -53.96 -42.57 11.13
N LEU A 144 -52.63 -42.81 11.30
CA LEU A 144 -51.60 -42.31 10.44
C LEU A 144 -51.12 -43.41 9.50
N THR A 145 -51.13 -43.11 8.23
CA THR A 145 -50.55 -44.01 7.22
C THR A 145 -49.34 -43.31 6.61
N VAL A 146 -48.15 -43.81 6.94
CA VAL A 146 -46.91 -43.25 6.41
C VAL A 146 -46.82 -43.47 4.91
N VAL A 147 -46.56 -42.38 4.15
CA VAL A 147 -46.40 -42.42 2.71
C VAL A 147 -44.93 -42.30 2.32
N ASP A 148 -44.19 -41.48 3.03
CA ASP A 148 -42.79 -41.26 2.78
C ASP A 148 -42.04 -40.99 4.09
N ASP A 149 -40.83 -41.53 4.23
CA ASP A 149 -39.96 -41.35 5.39
C ASP A 149 -38.53 -41.17 4.94
N SER A 150 -37.93 -40.06 5.37
CA SER A 150 -36.55 -39.73 5.02
C SER A 150 -35.50 -40.66 5.59
N GLY A 151 -35.84 -41.41 6.63
CA GLY A 151 -34.87 -42.13 7.44
C GLY A 151 -33.93 -41.17 8.18
N VAL A 152 -32.78 -41.68 8.63
CA VAL A 152 -31.74 -40.87 9.28
C VAL A 152 -31.05 -39.98 8.21
N PRO A 153 -31.09 -38.66 8.37
CA PRO A 153 -30.48 -37.76 7.37
C PRO A 153 -28.96 -37.93 7.31
N VAL A 154 -28.42 -38.05 6.09
CA VAL A 154 -26.98 -38.27 5.85
C VAL A 154 -26.20 -36.99 5.58
N SER A 155 -26.85 -35.89 5.29
CA SER A 155 -26.20 -34.59 5.01
C SER A 155 -26.92 -33.44 5.70
N PRO A 156 -26.18 -32.45 6.17
CA PRO A 156 -26.79 -31.27 6.76
C PRO A 156 -27.52 -30.42 5.70
N ILE A 157 -28.60 -29.77 6.09
CA ILE A 157 -29.40 -28.89 5.25
C ILE A 157 -28.79 -27.50 5.05
N ASN A 158 -27.92 -27.09 5.97
CA ASN A 158 -27.22 -25.82 5.89
C ASN A 158 -25.81 -26.00 5.29
N SER A 159 -25.47 -25.16 4.32
CA SER A 159 -24.14 -25.17 3.70
C SER A 159 -23.10 -24.55 4.61
N GLN A 160 -21.87 -25.08 4.55
CA GLN A 160 -20.71 -24.48 5.21
C GLN A 160 -20.12 -23.38 4.32
N ASP A 161 -20.59 -22.14 4.46
CA ASP A 161 -20.18 -21.00 3.63
C ASP A 161 -18.88 -20.31 4.10
N ALA A 162 -17.98 -21.05 4.77
CA ALA A 162 -16.72 -20.52 5.26
C ALA A 162 -15.83 -19.94 4.14
N VAL A 163 -15.85 -20.54 2.95
CA VAL A 163 -15.10 -20.04 1.79
C VAL A 163 -15.62 -18.68 1.32
N HIS A 164 -16.94 -18.55 1.23
CA HIS A 164 -17.56 -17.26 0.88
C HIS A 164 -17.27 -16.18 1.93
N ALA A 165 -17.37 -16.53 3.23
CA ALA A 165 -16.99 -15.62 4.30
C ALA A 165 -15.52 -15.20 4.21
N GLY A 166 -14.62 -16.13 3.88
CA GLY A 166 -13.20 -15.86 3.64
C GLY A 166 -12.97 -14.92 2.46
N MET A 167 -13.66 -15.12 1.34
CA MET A 167 -13.58 -14.24 0.16
C MET A 167 -14.08 -12.81 0.47
N ILE A 168 -15.19 -12.69 1.18
CA ILE A 168 -15.72 -11.39 1.61
C ILE A 168 -14.74 -10.69 2.53
N GLY A 169 -14.16 -11.43 3.50
CA GLY A 169 -13.13 -10.89 4.39
C GLY A 169 -11.87 -10.43 3.65
N ALA A 170 -11.42 -11.20 2.65
CA ALA A 170 -10.29 -10.83 1.80
C ALA A 170 -10.57 -9.57 0.95
N ALA A 171 -11.76 -9.47 0.36
CA ALA A 171 -12.18 -8.29 -0.39
C ALA A 171 -12.27 -7.04 0.50
N ALA A 172 -12.81 -7.17 1.71
CA ALA A 172 -12.85 -6.09 2.70
C ALA A 172 -11.43 -5.67 3.11
N GLY A 173 -10.52 -6.62 3.35
CA GLY A 173 -9.11 -6.37 3.67
C GLY A 173 -8.40 -5.59 2.55
N LEU A 174 -8.65 -5.95 1.29
CA LEU A 174 -8.13 -5.23 0.13
C LEU A 174 -8.67 -3.79 0.07
N ALA A 175 -9.98 -3.60 0.27
CA ALA A 175 -10.59 -2.29 0.27
C ALA A 175 -10.00 -1.37 1.36
N VAL A 176 -9.83 -1.88 2.58
CA VAL A 176 -9.19 -1.15 3.69
C VAL A 176 -7.74 -0.80 3.34
N ALA A 177 -6.97 -1.74 2.79
CA ALA A 177 -5.58 -1.49 2.40
C ALA A 177 -5.47 -0.39 1.33
N LEU A 178 -6.33 -0.42 0.31
CA LEU A 178 -6.39 0.62 -0.73
C LEU A 178 -6.78 1.98 -0.17
N LEU A 179 -7.72 2.03 0.79
CA LEU A 179 -8.11 3.26 1.48
C LEU A 179 -6.93 3.83 2.30
N LEU A 180 -6.20 2.99 3.03
CA LEU A 180 -5.02 3.43 3.78
C LEU A 180 -3.92 3.98 2.88
N ILE A 181 -3.67 3.32 1.72
CA ILE A 181 -2.72 3.82 0.73
C ILE A 181 -3.20 5.16 0.17
N PHE A 182 -4.50 5.31 -0.12
CA PHE A 182 -5.07 6.57 -0.60
C PHE A 182 -4.85 7.70 0.41
N ILE A 183 -5.16 7.48 1.68
CA ILE A 183 -4.93 8.45 2.76
C ILE A 183 -3.44 8.79 2.85
N TYR A 184 -2.55 7.78 2.83
CA TYR A 184 -1.11 7.98 2.87
C TYR A 184 -0.60 8.86 1.72
N VAL A 185 -1.03 8.59 0.48
CA VAL A 185 -0.65 9.40 -0.69
C VAL A 185 -1.20 10.82 -0.60
N ARG A 186 -2.44 10.98 -0.09
CA ARG A 186 -3.09 12.28 0.04
C ARG A 186 -2.49 13.16 1.12
N THR A 187 -2.06 12.57 2.23
CA THR A 187 -1.48 13.30 3.37
C THR A 187 0.00 13.65 3.18
N ARG A 188 0.67 13.04 2.21
CA ARG A 188 2.08 13.33 1.92
C ARG A 188 2.21 14.71 1.30
N LYS A 189 2.82 15.62 2.06
CA LYS A 189 3.20 16.97 1.58
C LYS A 189 4.53 16.86 0.82
N THR A 190 4.52 16.44 -0.44
CA THR A 190 5.71 16.43 -1.30
C THR A 190 5.54 17.44 -2.42
N ILE A 191 6.63 18.06 -2.85
CA ILE A 191 6.66 18.95 -4.01
C ILE A 191 6.33 18.12 -5.25
N ARG A 192 5.22 18.44 -5.91
CA ARG A 192 4.69 17.70 -7.06
C ARG A 192 4.80 18.44 -8.38
N GLN A 193 4.70 19.75 -8.32
CA GLN A 193 4.69 20.63 -9.50
C GLN A 193 5.61 21.83 -9.29
N ALA A 194 6.04 22.45 -10.40
CA ALA A 194 6.86 23.66 -10.36
C ALA A 194 6.18 24.81 -9.60
N GLU A 195 4.84 24.85 -9.67
CA GLU A 195 4.00 25.83 -8.98
C GLU A 195 4.10 25.70 -7.46
N ASP A 196 4.31 24.48 -6.94
CA ASP A 196 4.48 24.24 -5.50
C ASP A 196 5.76 24.91 -4.99
N VAL A 197 6.86 24.83 -5.77
CA VAL A 197 8.13 25.50 -5.44
C VAL A 197 7.94 27.02 -5.44
N LYS A 198 7.28 27.58 -6.44
CA LYS A 198 7.01 29.04 -6.53
C LYS A 198 6.17 29.55 -5.37
N LYS A 199 5.23 28.74 -4.85
CA LYS A 199 4.38 29.11 -3.70
C LYS A 199 5.12 29.02 -2.36
N LEU A 200 6.08 28.12 -2.25
CA LEU A 200 6.80 27.87 -1.01
C LEU A 200 8.07 28.70 -0.85
N THR A 201 8.62 29.20 -1.96
CA THR A 201 9.86 29.98 -1.97
C THR A 201 9.68 31.25 -2.81
N ASN A 202 10.34 32.34 -2.41
CA ASN A 202 10.43 33.56 -3.26
C ASN A 202 11.53 33.42 -4.34
N ALA A 203 12.02 32.21 -4.59
CA ALA A 203 13.10 31.96 -5.53
C ALA A 203 12.58 31.90 -6.98
N ALA A 204 13.40 32.38 -7.92
CA ALA A 204 13.12 32.22 -9.34
C ALA A 204 13.15 30.77 -9.77
N PHE A 205 12.16 30.36 -10.52
CA PHE A 205 12.10 28.97 -11.06
C PHE A 205 12.96 28.87 -12.31
N LEU A 206 14.08 28.16 -12.21
CA LEU A 206 15.05 28.01 -13.31
C LEU A 206 14.63 27.00 -14.37
N GLY A 207 13.93 25.94 -14.01
CA GLY A 207 13.45 24.91 -14.93
C GLY A 207 13.26 23.53 -14.32
N ASN A 208 12.71 22.62 -15.13
CA ASN A 208 12.64 21.20 -14.82
C ASN A 208 13.73 20.44 -15.58
N LEU A 209 14.45 19.58 -14.87
CA LEU A 209 15.44 18.68 -15.44
C LEU A 209 14.84 17.29 -15.55
N PRO A 210 14.67 16.72 -16.76
CA PRO A 210 14.14 15.39 -16.93
C PRO A 210 15.10 14.32 -16.40
N GLU A 211 14.56 13.21 -15.91
CA GLU A 211 15.39 12.08 -15.46
C GLU A 211 16.19 11.50 -16.64
N ALA A 212 17.51 11.51 -16.53
CA ALA A 212 18.40 10.88 -17.51
C ALA A 212 18.71 9.45 -17.10
N LYS A 213 18.19 8.47 -17.86
CA LYS A 213 18.49 7.05 -17.69
C LYS A 213 19.50 6.58 -18.72
N ILE A 214 20.71 6.23 -18.27
CA ILE A 214 21.72 5.61 -19.09
C ILE A 214 21.69 4.10 -18.85
N LYS A 215 21.56 3.30 -19.91
CA LYS A 215 21.61 1.83 -19.79
C LYS A 215 22.98 1.41 -19.22
N LYS A 216 22.97 0.70 -18.10
CA LYS A 216 24.18 0.17 -17.45
C LYS A 216 24.90 -0.80 -18.41
N ARG A 217 25.98 -0.35 -19.05
CA ARG A 217 26.95 -1.16 -19.75
C ARG A 217 28.34 -0.94 -19.11
N SER A 218 29.23 -1.90 -19.24
CA SER A 218 30.40 -2.18 -18.40
C SER A 218 31.45 -1.10 -18.14
N ASN A 219 31.40 0.10 -18.69
CA ASN A 219 32.39 1.16 -18.47
C ASN A 219 31.85 2.29 -17.59
N VAL A 220 32.49 2.53 -16.44
CA VAL A 220 32.12 3.58 -15.46
C VAL A 220 32.08 4.98 -16.09
N LYS A 221 33.03 5.32 -16.98
CA LYS A 221 33.06 6.61 -17.68
C LYS A 221 31.87 6.85 -18.62
N GLU A 222 31.23 5.77 -19.10
CA GLU A 222 30.06 5.86 -19.98
C GLU A 222 28.74 6.02 -19.22
N GLN A 223 28.76 5.91 -17.91
CA GLN A 223 27.58 5.98 -17.04
C GLN A 223 27.38 7.36 -16.41
N THR A 224 28.26 8.32 -16.68
CA THR A 224 28.17 9.67 -16.12
C THR A 224 27.03 10.47 -16.77
N ILE A 225 26.18 11.07 -15.93
CA ILE A 225 25.09 11.96 -16.39
C ILE A 225 25.65 13.36 -16.53
N THR A 226 26.37 13.61 -17.63
CA THR A 226 26.91 14.94 -17.98
C THR A 226 26.51 15.34 -19.38
N ILE A 227 26.33 16.63 -19.65
CA ILE A 227 25.97 17.16 -20.99
C ILE A 227 27.06 16.94 -22.02
N CYS A 228 28.27 16.61 -21.58
CA CYS A 228 29.39 16.21 -22.43
C CYS A 228 29.35 14.71 -22.82
N ASN A 229 28.49 13.93 -22.18
CA ASN A 229 28.31 12.53 -22.54
C ASN A 229 27.29 12.40 -23.67
N PRO A 230 27.68 11.87 -24.87
CA PRO A 230 26.76 11.72 -26.00
C PRO A 230 25.56 10.81 -25.70
N LYS A 231 25.66 9.90 -24.73
CA LYS A 231 24.60 8.96 -24.35
C LYS A 231 23.49 9.57 -23.49
N VAL A 232 23.69 10.80 -22.99
CA VAL A 232 22.67 11.53 -22.25
C VAL A 232 21.62 12.07 -23.23
N PRO A 233 20.31 11.92 -22.93
CA PRO A 233 19.23 12.37 -23.80
C PRO A 233 19.32 13.88 -24.12
N ASP A 234 18.98 14.25 -25.36
CA ASP A 234 19.03 15.65 -25.78
C ASP A 234 18.06 16.52 -25.00
N SER A 235 16.90 15.98 -24.60
CA SER A 235 15.95 16.69 -23.71
C SER A 235 16.58 17.11 -22.38
N PHE A 236 17.50 16.33 -21.82
CA PHE A 236 18.25 16.71 -20.62
C PHE A 236 19.24 17.82 -20.92
N LYS A 237 19.98 17.72 -22.06
CA LYS A 237 20.95 18.74 -22.47
C LYS A 237 20.27 20.07 -22.74
N GLU A 238 19.14 20.09 -23.44
CA GLU A 238 18.36 21.29 -23.75
C GLU A 238 17.82 21.95 -22.47
N ALA A 239 17.24 21.12 -21.54
CA ALA A 239 16.79 21.62 -20.26
C ALA A 239 17.93 22.26 -19.45
N MET A 240 19.12 21.63 -19.46
CA MET A 240 20.30 22.17 -18.76
C MET A 240 20.78 23.51 -19.41
N GLN A 241 20.72 23.65 -20.74
CA GLN A 241 21.03 24.90 -21.42
C GLN A 241 20.06 26.01 -21.02
N LEU A 242 18.78 25.70 -20.92
CA LEU A 242 17.77 26.67 -20.46
C LEU A 242 18.02 27.08 -19.00
N ILE A 243 18.31 26.11 -18.12
CA ILE A 243 18.64 26.39 -16.72
C ILE A 243 19.90 27.24 -16.63
N ARG A 244 20.95 26.96 -17.40
CA ARG A 244 22.15 27.77 -17.46
C ARG A 244 21.82 29.24 -17.86
N THR A 245 21.05 29.47 -18.94
CA THR A 245 20.67 30.80 -19.37
C THR A 245 19.95 31.59 -18.27
N ARG A 246 18.97 30.97 -17.62
CA ARG A 246 18.24 31.60 -16.53
C ARG A 246 19.10 31.81 -15.27
N THR A 247 20.08 30.94 -15.04
CA THR A 247 21.05 31.11 -13.96
C THR A 247 21.96 32.33 -14.28
N GLU A 248 22.45 32.43 -15.52
CA GLU A 248 23.27 33.53 -15.98
C GLU A 248 22.56 34.89 -15.81
N ASP A 249 21.26 34.95 -16.14
CA ASP A 249 20.43 36.17 -15.94
C ASP A 249 20.30 36.53 -14.44
N GLY A 250 20.40 35.53 -13.55
CA GLY A 250 20.31 35.70 -12.09
C GLY A 250 21.65 35.90 -11.39
N LEU A 251 22.79 35.76 -12.09
CA LEU A 251 24.10 36.05 -11.52
C LEU A 251 24.24 37.54 -11.35
N GLY A 252 24.83 37.98 -10.22
CA GLY A 252 25.13 39.38 -9.96
C GLY A 252 26.11 40.00 -10.98
N LYS A 253 26.36 41.29 -10.87
CA LYS A 253 27.32 42.04 -11.72
C LYS A 253 28.77 41.96 -11.22
N ALA A 254 29.09 40.97 -10.39
CA ALA A 254 30.45 40.73 -9.92
C ALA A 254 31.35 40.27 -11.08
N ASP A 255 32.62 40.58 -11.06
CA ASP A 255 33.57 40.14 -12.09
C ASP A 255 33.71 38.62 -12.12
N CYS A 256 33.67 37.95 -10.95
CA CYS A 256 33.56 36.50 -10.80
C CYS A 256 32.53 36.19 -9.74
N PRO A 257 31.26 35.96 -10.10
CA PRO A 257 30.23 35.60 -9.16
C PRO A 257 30.44 34.18 -8.60
N VAL A 258 30.05 33.98 -7.35
CA VAL A 258 30.09 32.69 -6.63
C VAL A 258 28.69 32.11 -6.62
N LEU A 259 28.48 30.99 -7.31
CA LEU A 259 27.22 30.27 -7.40
C LEU A 259 27.25 29.05 -6.50
N LEU A 260 26.40 29.02 -5.47
CA LEU A 260 26.22 27.90 -4.61
C LEU A 260 25.16 26.91 -5.18
N VAL A 261 25.44 25.62 -5.19
CA VAL A 261 24.46 24.59 -5.56
C VAL A 261 24.20 23.70 -4.36
N THR A 262 22.96 23.67 -3.90
CA THR A 262 22.55 22.90 -2.72
C THR A 262 21.20 22.19 -2.95
N SER A 263 20.77 21.41 -1.96
CA SER A 263 19.48 20.71 -1.96
C SER A 263 18.91 20.64 -0.56
N SER A 264 17.63 20.28 -0.41
CA SER A 264 17.00 20.12 0.90
C SER A 264 17.44 18.85 1.60
N VAL A 265 17.51 17.74 0.86
CA VAL A 265 17.88 16.40 1.39
C VAL A 265 18.92 15.71 0.50
N PRO A 266 19.62 14.68 1.02
CA PRO A 266 20.57 13.89 0.22
C PRO A 266 19.87 13.20 -0.96
N GLY A 267 20.58 13.08 -2.10
CA GLY A 267 20.10 12.31 -3.25
C GLY A 267 19.20 13.08 -4.23
N GLU A 268 19.02 14.39 -4.08
CA GLU A 268 18.20 15.24 -4.99
C GLU A 268 18.92 15.62 -6.29
N GLY A 269 20.19 15.24 -6.46
CA GLY A 269 20.95 15.48 -7.68
C GLY A 269 21.75 16.81 -7.71
N LYS A 270 22.00 17.44 -6.54
CA LYS A 270 22.76 18.69 -6.43
C LYS A 270 24.10 18.65 -7.18
N THR A 271 24.94 17.63 -6.92
CA THR A 271 26.24 17.44 -7.58
C THR A 271 26.10 17.24 -9.10
N THR A 272 25.08 16.50 -9.54
CA THR A 272 24.80 16.34 -10.96
C THR A 272 24.45 17.69 -11.60
N VAL A 273 23.65 18.52 -10.94
CA VAL A 273 23.31 19.87 -11.42
C VAL A 273 24.54 20.77 -11.41
N ALA A 274 25.35 20.77 -10.33
CA ALA A 274 26.56 21.58 -10.23
C ALA A 274 27.57 21.29 -11.37
N VAL A 275 27.85 19.98 -11.60
CA VAL A 275 28.73 19.53 -12.68
C VAL A 275 28.19 19.94 -14.05
N ASN A 276 26.91 19.73 -14.31
CA ASN A 276 26.33 20.05 -15.61
C ASN A 276 26.21 21.55 -15.87
N LEU A 277 25.97 22.36 -14.84
CA LEU A 277 26.05 23.82 -14.94
C LEU A 277 27.48 24.28 -15.27
N ALA A 278 28.48 23.73 -14.56
CA ALA A 278 29.89 24.04 -14.83
C ALA A 278 30.27 23.69 -16.27
N GLU A 279 29.90 22.51 -16.78
CA GLU A 279 30.12 22.11 -18.16
C GLU A 279 29.38 23.06 -19.14
N ALA A 280 28.14 23.48 -18.83
CA ALA A 280 27.31 24.28 -19.69
C ALA A 280 27.87 25.72 -19.82
N PHE A 281 28.37 26.32 -18.72
CA PHE A 281 29.04 27.62 -18.74
C PHE A 281 30.39 27.54 -19.46
N ALA A 282 31.19 26.51 -19.19
CA ALA A 282 32.49 26.34 -19.85
C ALA A 282 32.35 26.15 -21.37
N LYS A 283 31.28 25.50 -21.87
CA LYS A 283 30.97 25.41 -23.31
C LYS A 283 30.64 26.77 -23.92
N LYS A 284 30.24 27.76 -23.12
CA LYS A 284 30.01 29.14 -23.51
C LYS A 284 31.25 30.02 -23.37
N LYS A 285 32.43 29.41 -23.19
CA LYS A 285 33.75 30.07 -23.05
C LYS A 285 33.97 30.80 -21.75
N TYR A 286 33.12 30.60 -20.72
CA TYR A 286 33.44 31.03 -19.36
C TYR A 286 34.62 30.24 -18.82
N ARG A 287 35.53 30.89 -18.13
CA ARG A 287 36.53 30.22 -17.27
C ARG A 287 35.83 29.82 -15.97
N VAL A 288 35.55 28.55 -15.79
CA VAL A 288 34.76 28.08 -14.67
C VAL A 288 35.65 27.29 -13.71
N VAL A 289 35.47 27.56 -12.43
CA VAL A 289 36.01 26.70 -11.39
C VAL A 289 34.84 25.99 -10.68
N LEU A 290 34.89 24.66 -10.60
CA LEU A 290 33.93 23.84 -9.82
C LEU A 290 34.63 23.36 -8.53
N LEU A 291 34.14 23.82 -7.39
CA LEU A 291 34.61 23.46 -6.07
C LEU A 291 33.69 22.41 -5.44
N ASP A 292 34.23 21.27 -5.02
CA ASP A 292 33.52 20.28 -4.20
C ASP A 292 33.57 20.71 -2.73
N GLY A 293 32.56 21.41 -2.26
CA GLY A 293 32.41 21.90 -0.88
C GLY A 293 31.74 20.91 0.07
N ASP A 294 31.30 19.72 -0.43
CA ASP A 294 30.79 18.65 0.42
C ASP A 294 31.93 17.82 1.02
N LEU A 295 32.61 18.41 2.01
CA LEU A 295 33.76 17.77 2.67
C LEU A 295 33.41 16.53 3.46
N ARG A 296 32.12 16.21 3.65
CA ARG A 296 31.63 15.02 4.33
C ARG A 296 31.45 13.83 3.40
N ASN A 297 30.95 14.11 2.20
CA ASN A 297 30.70 13.09 1.19
C ASN A 297 30.98 13.63 -0.21
N PRO A 298 32.27 13.92 -0.51
CA PRO A 298 32.67 14.47 -1.80
C PRO A 298 32.21 13.55 -2.93
N SER A 299 31.64 14.15 -3.97
CA SER A 299 31.02 13.36 -5.02
C SER A 299 31.25 13.89 -6.44
N VAL A 300 31.89 15.03 -6.61
CA VAL A 300 32.15 15.64 -7.93
C VAL A 300 32.97 14.71 -8.81
N LEU A 301 34.12 14.19 -8.35
CA LEU A 301 34.96 13.26 -9.14
C LEU A 301 34.20 12.00 -9.57
N LYS A 302 33.42 11.42 -8.67
CA LYS A 302 32.59 10.26 -8.95
C LYS A 302 31.52 10.57 -10.01
N CYS A 303 30.88 11.76 -9.91
CA CYS A 303 29.87 12.22 -10.84
C CYS A 303 30.41 12.33 -12.29
N ILE A 304 31.65 12.74 -12.46
CA ILE A 304 32.31 12.90 -13.76
C ILE A 304 33.12 11.68 -14.21
N GLY A 305 33.18 10.62 -13.40
CA GLY A 305 33.87 9.38 -13.70
C GLY A 305 35.41 9.46 -13.62
N LEU A 306 35.93 10.38 -12.78
CA LEU A 306 37.35 10.48 -12.49
C LEU A 306 37.69 9.79 -11.16
N SER A 307 38.91 9.28 -11.08
CA SER A 307 39.43 8.64 -9.86
C SER A 307 40.06 9.69 -8.94
N GLU A 308 39.89 9.50 -7.63
CA GLU A 308 40.52 10.35 -6.63
C GLU A 308 42.05 10.17 -6.65
N ARG A 309 42.76 11.28 -6.50
CA ARG A 309 44.21 11.28 -6.26
C ARG A 309 44.43 11.64 -4.79
N LYS A 310 44.92 10.68 -4.00
CA LYS A 310 45.15 10.86 -2.54
C LYS A 310 45.88 12.16 -2.24
N GLY A 311 45.35 12.95 -1.31
CA GLY A 311 45.92 14.19 -0.83
C GLY A 311 45.75 15.39 -1.77
N ARG A 312 45.31 15.21 -3.01
CA ARG A 312 45.13 16.31 -3.98
C ARG A 312 43.67 16.75 -4.04
N GLY A 313 43.31 17.61 -3.10
CA GLY A 313 41.97 18.21 -3.06
C GLY A 313 41.91 19.35 -2.03
N ILE A 314 40.71 19.96 -1.92
CA ILE A 314 40.46 21.14 -1.08
C ILE A 314 40.94 20.95 0.38
N ILE A 315 40.79 19.76 0.97
CA ILE A 315 41.20 19.50 2.36
C ILE A 315 42.74 19.67 2.51
N GLY A 316 43.51 19.21 1.52
CA GLY A 316 44.96 19.39 1.50
C GLY A 316 45.37 20.87 1.40
N VAL A 317 44.67 21.64 0.55
CA VAL A 317 44.91 23.08 0.40
C VAL A 317 44.54 23.85 1.68
N LEU A 318 43.39 23.55 2.27
CA LEU A 318 42.95 24.21 3.52
C LEU A 318 43.84 23.92 4.71
N LYS A 319 44.52 22.75 4.74
CA LYS A 319 45.51 22.39 5.75
C LYS A 319 46.93 22.87 5.45
N GLY A 320 47.13 23.51 4.29
CA GLY A 320 48.47 23.95 3.88
C GLY A 320 49.43 22.81 3.49
N GLN A 321 48.90 21.65 3.12
CA GLN A 321 49.70 20.46 2.79
C GLN A 321 50.12 20.42 1.31
N ILE A 322 49.36 21.07 0.45
CA ILE A 322 49.61 21.18 -0.99
C ILE A 322 49.24 22.59 -1.48
N SER A 323 49.79 23.00 -2.60
CA SER A 323 49.40 24.25 -3.27
C SER A 323 48.05 24.12 -3.98
N LEU A 324 47.42 25.27 -4.30
CA LEU A 324 46.15 25.28 -5.06
C LEU A 324 46.33 24.71 -6.46
N ASP A 325 47.46 25.05 -7.15
CA ASP A 325 47.76 24.55 -8.49
C ASP A 325 47.91 23.01 -8.55
N GLU A 326 48.50 22.39 -7.48
CA GLU A 326 48.62 20.95 -7.39
C GLU A 326 47.27 20.25 -7.15
N ALA A 327 46.31 20.94 -6.54
CA ALA A 327 45.00 20.42 -6.24
C ALA A 327 44.01 20.57 -7.41
N LEU A 328 44.15 21.64 -8.19
CA LEU A 328 43.28 21.91 -9.36
C LEU A 328 43.51 20.83 -10.43
N THR A 329 42.41 20.44 -11.08
CA THR A 329 42.42 19.47 -12.15
C THR A 329 41.65 20.04 -13.36
N ASP A 330 42.33 20.15 -14.51
CA ASP A 330 41.69 20.52 -15.76
C ASP A 330 40.72 19.43 -16.19
N TYR A 331 39.55 19.83 -16.67
CA TYR A 331 38.54 18.89 -17.05
C TYR A 331 38.22 18.95 -18.55
N ARG A 332 38.65 17.93 -19.27
CA ARG A 332 38.51 17.80 -20.72
C ARG A 332 39.16 18.99 -21.47
N ASP A 333 38.73 19.24 -22.72
CA ASP A 333 39.13 20.38 -23.52
C ASP A 333 38.20 21.60 -23.29
N LEU A 334 37.79 21.78 -22.02
CA LEU A 334 36.90 22.88 -21.60
C LEU A 334 37.68 23.84 -20.69
N SER A 335 37.29 25.13 -20.71
CA SER A 335 37.76 26.09 -19.73
C SER A 335 37.15 25.85 -18.36
N LEU A 336 37.33 24.63 -17.83
CA LEU A 336 36.78 24.16 -16.57
C LEU A 336 37.86 23.51 -15.72
N LYS A 337 38.14 24.10 -14.58
CA LYS A 337 39.00 23.57 -13.53
C LYS A 337 38.14 23.00 -12.39
N ILE A 338 38.56 21.90 -11.80
CA ILE A 338 37.87 21.27 -10.68
C ILE A 338 38.78 21.24 -9.48
N LEU A 339 38.31 21.77 -8.35
CA LEU A 339 38.93 21.58 -7.05
C LEU A 339 38.14 20.50 -6.27
N PRO A 340 38.61 19.25 -6.26
CA PRO A 340 37.83 18.15 -5.74
C PRO A 340 37.89 18.08 -4.22
N GLY A 341 36.82 17.54 -3.61
CA GLY A 341 36.78 17.10 -2.24
C GLY A 341 37.45 15.75 -2.09
N VAL A 342 38.77 15.70 -1.82
CA VAL A 342 39.52 14.45 -1.61
C VAL A 342 39.94 14.31 -0.17
N GLY A 343 39.74 13.10 0.37
CA GLY A 343 40.06 12.77 1.75
C GLY A 343 38.86 12.94 2.68
N SER A 344 39.10 12.81 3.98
CA SER A 344 38.07 12.97 5.02
C SER A 344 38.59 13.88 6.15
N THR A 345 37.67 14.55 6.81
CA THR A 345 37.96 15.39 7.97
C THR A 345 36.94 15.18 9.06
N GLN A 346 37.38 15.21 10.31
CA GLN A 346 36.49 15.13 11.48
C GLN A 346 35.81 16.49 11.78
N ASN A 347 36.39 17.60 11.26
CA ASN A 347 35.86 18.95 11.47
C ASN A 347 35.65 19.72 10.16
N PRO A 348 34.66 19.34 9.31
CA PRO A 348 34.37 20.04 8.08
C PRO A 348 34.01 21.52 8.31
N ALA A 349 33.10 21.76 9.29
CA ALA A 349 32.65 23.13 9.60
C ALA A 349 33.77 24.06 10.02
N GLY A 350 34.77 23.56 10.77
CA GLY A 350 35.96 24.33 11.16
C GLY A 350 36.82 24.72 9.97
N LEU A 351 36.99 23.82 9.01
CA LEU A 351 37.73 24.11 7.77
C LEU A 351 37.00 25.14 6.90
N LEU A 352 35.69 24.98 6.73
CA LEU A 352 34.85 25.88 5.94
C LEU A 352 34.77 27.30 6.53
N ARG A 353 34.88 27.45 7.85
CA ARG A 353 34.88 28.75 8.55
C ARG A 353 36.29 29.39 8.60
N SER A 354 37.32 28.69 8.21
CA SER A 354 38.68 29.16 8.35
C SER A 354 38.96 30.38 7.49
N ALA A 355 39.91 31.23 7.94
CA ALA A 355 40.42 32.36 7.13
C ALA A 355 41.01 31.81 5.82
N ARG A 356 41.63 30.65 5.82
CA ARG A 356 42.19 30.02 4.63
C ARG A 356 41.13 29.71 3.56
N MET A 357 39.89 29.35 3.98
CA MET A 357 38.78 29.15 3.03
C MET A 357 38.42 30.46 2.31
N LYS A 358 38.37 31.56 3.03
CA LYS A 358 38.11 32.90 2.40
C LYS A 358 39.22 33.27 1.42
N THR A 359 40.50 33.12 1.82
CA THR A 359 41.62 33.36 0.93
C THR A 359 41.58 32.45 -0.29
N LEU A 360 41.27 31.18 -0.13
CA LEU A 360 41.09 30.21 -1.24
C LEU A 360 40.02 30.67 -2.25
N ILE A 361 38.88 31.15 -1.78
CA ILE A 361 37.84 31.62 -2.64
C ILE A 361 38.32 32.84 -3.47
N GLU A 362 39.04 33.80 -2.85
CA GLU A 362 39.57 34.92 -3.58
C GLU A 362 40.70 34.51 -4.56
N GLU A 363 41.57 33.60 -4.19
CA GLU A 363 42.58 33.01 -5.09
C GLU A 363 41.93 32.33 -6.31
N LEU A 364 40.81 31.62 -6.11
CA LEU A 364 40.06 30.95 -7.22
C LEU A 364 39.37 31.94 -8.15
N LYS A 365 38.97 33.13 -7.66
CA LYS A 365 38.28 34.17 -8.44
C LYS A 365 39.23 34.93 -9.37
N GLU A 366 40.55 34.98 -9.09
CA GLU A 366 41.50 35.73 -9.92
C GLU A 366 41.55 35.23 -11.38
N ASP A 367 41.47 33.91 -11.59
CA ASP A 367 41.57 33.25 -12.90
C ASP A 367 40.23 32.71 -13.45
N ALA A 368 39.11 32.99 -12.80
CA ALA A 368 37.80 32.48 -13.16
C ALA A 368 36.83 33.64 -13.51
N ASP A 369 35.88 33.35 -14.39
CA ASP A 369 34.71 34.20 -14.68
C ASP A 369 33.48 33.74 -13.87
N LEU A 370 33.53 32.52 -13.32
CA LEU A 370 32.45 31.92 -12.49
C LEU A 370 33.02 30.85 -11.56
N LEU A 371 32.71 30.95 -10.26
CA LEU A 371 32.98 29.92 -9.29
C LEU A 371 31.69 29.21 -8.91
N ILE A 372 31.61 27.90 -9.12
CA ILE A 372 30.47 27.07 -8.71
C ILE A 372 30.89 26.19 -7.51
N ILE A 373 30.11 26.24 -6.45
CA ILE A 373 30.37 25.43 -5.23
C ILE A 373 29.25 24.38 -5.06
N ASP A 374 29.62 23.09 -5.19
CA ASP A 374 28.72 22.00 -4.80
C ASP A 374 28.77 21.85 -3.28
N THR A 375 27.62 21.82 -2.59
CA THR A 375 27.55 21.80 -1.14
C THR A 375 26.72 20.64 -0.63
N PRO A 376 26.88 20.23 0.64
CA PRO A 376 25.96 19.27 1.25
C PRO A 376 24.51 19.82 1.34
N PRO A 377 23.52 18.97 1.59
CA PRO A 377 22.12 19.40 1.71
C PRO A 377 21.91 20.40 2.86
N CYS A 378 21.31 21.56 2.57
CA CYS A 378 21.10 22.64 3.55
C CYS A 378 20.03 22.31 4.61
N GLY A 379 19.09 21.40 4.31
CA GLY A 379 18.06 20.99 5.26
C GLY A 379 18.55 20.03 6.37
N VAL A 380 19.76 19.48 6.21
CA VAL A 380 20.33 18.49 7.14
C VAL A 380 21.61 19.02 7.81
N LEU A 381 22.40 19.84 7.11
CA LEU A 381 23.72 20.26 7.54
C LEU A 381 23.88 21.79 7.44
N SER A 382 24.50 22.38 8.44
CA SER A 382 24.80 23.82 8.48
C SER A 382 25.96 24.23 7.54
N ASP A 383 26.68 23.27 6.98
CA ASP A 383 27.87 23.52 6.14
C ASP A 383 27.51 24.34 4.88
N ALA A 384 26.34 24.07 4.24
CA ALA A 384 25.84 24.87 3.12
C ALA A 384 25.53 26.32 3.52
N SER A 385 25.00 26.52 4.74
CA SER A 385 24.73 27.88 5.24
C SER A 385 26.00 28.67 5.51
N LEU A 386 27.11 27.99 5.88
CA LEU A 386 28.41 28.64 6.08
C LEU A 386 28.97 29.15 4.75
N LEU A 387 28.87 28.34 3.70
CA LEU A 387 29.26 28.70 2.35
C LEU A 387 28.33 29.74 1.72
N GLY A 388 27.04 29.74 2.12
CA GLY A 388 26.07 30.72 1.70
C GLY A 388 26.45 32.19 2.03
N GLY A 389 27.24 32.39 3.09
CA GLY A 389 27.74 33.73 3.45
C GLY A 389 28.81 34.33 2.50
N ILE A 390 29.37 33.51 1.61
CA ILE A 390 30.37 33.92 0.61
C ILE A 390 29.84 33.77 -0.83
N ALA A 391 28.61 33.32 -1.01
CA ALA A 391 27.99 33.14 -2.31
C ALA A 391 27.18 34.38 -2.72
N ASP A 392 27.25 34.77 -3.99
CA ASP A 392 26.46 35.84 -4.57
C ASP A 392 25.05 35.37 -4.98
N SER A 393 24.95 34.11 -5.38
CA SER A 393 23.69 33.47 -5.78
C SER A 393 23.66 32.00 -5.38
N ALA A 394 22.45 31.43 -5.23
CA ALA A 394 22.27 30.03 -4.90
C ALA A 394 21.22 29.34 -5.77
N VAL A 395 21.51 28.11 -6.16
CA VAL A 395 20.57 27.18 -6.84
C VAL A 395 20.15 26.11 -5.89
N LEU A 396 18.85 26.06 -5.59
CA LEU A 396 18.25 24.97 -4.80
C LEU A 396 17.74 23.88 -5.73
N VAL A 397 18.28 22.70 -5.61
CA VAL A 397 17.87 21.51 -6.35
C VAL A 397 16.82 20.76 -5.53
N VAL A 398 15.69 20.47 -6.16
CA VAL A 398 14.53 19.81 -5.52
C VAL A 398 14.14 18.59 -6.35
N HIS A 399 14.03 17.44 -5.73
CA HIS A 399 13.60 16.22 -6.42
C HIS A 399 12.09 16.03 -6.31
N GLN A 400 11.39 16.03 -7.45
CA GLN A 400 9.94 15.86 -7.54
C GLN A 400 9.48 14.57 -6.88
N GLY A 401 8.47 14.63 -6.00
CA GLY A 401 7.89 13.47 -5.30
C GLY A 401 8.72 12.96 -4.10
N THR A 402 9.90 13.54 -3.83
CA THR A 402 10.77 13.12 -2.71
C THR A 402 10.89 14.24 -1.67
N THR A 403 11.11 15.48 -2.10
CA THR A 403 11.25 16.65 -1.23
C THR A 403 9.90 16.98 -0.57
N LYS A 404 9.93 17.27 0.73
CA LYS A 404 8.77 17.63 1.55
C LYS A 404 8.71 19.12 1.79
#